data_d6cf534d4920d177f42018b46dc9624e
#
_entry.id   d6cf534d4920d177f42018b46dc9624e
#
_cell.length_a   1.000
_cell.length_b   1.000
_cell.length_c   1.000
_cell.angle_alpha   90.00
_cell.angle_beta   90.00
_cell.angle_gamma   90.00
#
_symmetry.space_group_name_H-M   'P 1'
#
loop_
_entity.id
_entity.type
_entity.pdbx_description
1 polymer ?
#
loop_
_entity_poly.entity_id
_entity_poly.type
_entity_poly.pdbx_seq_one_letter_code
_entity_poly.pdbx_strand_id
1 'polypeptide(L)'
;LYHCENRLKLSPKAIFLFNMNTFILTILVVGLSGLVAQVLLLRELLVSFYGNELTIGIILANWVLLEALGVFLIGRIIDRIKNKINPVRNRLPKATVLSNNGSISNGVNVLIWLQLIFSFMLPISIYLCRTFKYILGIPYGEAAGLFTIFLSSFFIILPLSFCHGSLFSVSTKLYSIYFKDLNSSIGKVYAWETIGTLFGGIILTYLLLPYLDSFEIAFSISFINLAISLVLLKDFPKAKLKYIVLASIILITYLSLSGNLSKVQR
;
A
#
# COMPACT_ATOMS: atom_id res chain seq x y z
N LEU A 1 41.57 12.22 -26.52
CA LEU A 1 40.35 12.99 -26.09
C LEU A 1 39.06 12.53 -26.79
N TYR A 2 39.12 11.57 -27.76
CA TYR A 2 37.95 11.10 -28.53
C TYR A 2 37.33 9.77 -28.05
N HIS A 3 37.78 9.22 -26.93
CA HIS A 3 37.33 7.88 -26.46
C HIS A 3 36.46 7.85 -25.21
N CYS A 4 36.10 9.02 -24.63
CA CYS A 4 35.25 9.09 -23.41
C CYS A 4 33.78 9.47 -23.68
N GLU A 5 33.40 9.75 -24.95
CA GLU A 5 32.06 10.30 -25.25
C GLU A 5 30.97 9.24 -25.57
N ASN A 6 31.35 7.97 -25.61
CA ASN A 6 30.45 6.90 -26.10
C ASN A 6 29.77 6.05 -25.00
N ARG A 7 29.88 6.39 -23.71
CA ARG A 7 29.22 5.60 -22.63
C ARG A 7 28.03 6.26 -21.94
N LEU A 8 27.57 7.41 -22.39
CA LEU A 8 26.45 8.14 -21.74
C LEU A 8 25.35 8.57 -22.72
N LYS A 9 25.18 7.88 -23.83
CA LYS A 9 23.92 7.97 -24.59
C LYS A 9 22.89 7.03 -23.95
N LEU A 10 22.43 7.35 -22.73
CA LEU A 10 21.13 6.89 -22.28
C LEU A 10 20.09 7.57 -23.16
N SER A 11 19.55 6.78 -24.07
CA SER A 11 18.51 7.12 -25.03
C SER A 11 17.36 7.89 -24.34
N PRO A 12 16.77 8.92 -25.00
CA PRO A 12 15.52 9.56 -24.55
C PRO A 12 14.38 8.55 -24.33
N LYS A 13 14.48 7.34 -24.87
CA LYS A 13 13.58 6.19 -24.67
C LYS A 13 13.51 5.69 -23.21
N ALA A 14 14.53 5.92 -22.39
CA ALA A 14 14.49 5.48 -20.97
C ALA A 14 13.50 6.28 -20.11
N ILE A 15 13.16 7.51 -20.50
CA ILE A 15 12.13 8.33 -19.82
C ILE A 15 10.73 7.90 -20.27
N PHE A 16 10.60 7.30 -21.46
CA PHE A 16 9.34 6.86 -22.07
C PHE A 16 8.92 5.44 -21.64
N LEU A 17 9.74 4.73 -20.89
CA LEU A 17 9.53 3.32 -20.52
C LEU A 17 8.78 3.10 -19.20
N PHE A 18 8.42 4.15 -18.49
CA PHE A 18 7.42 4.04 -17.41
C PHE A 18 6.05 3.87 -18.08
N ASN A 19 5.60 2.64 -18.17
CA ASN A 19 4.30 2.35 -18.77
C ASN A 19 3.21 3.00 -17.89
N MET A 20 2.67 4.13 -18.34
CA MET A 20 1.65 4.89 -17.61
C MET A 20 0.45 4.01 -17.25
N ASN A 21 0.11 3.05 -18.12
CA ASN A 21 -0.97 2.11 -17.88
C ASN A 21 -0.67 1.20 -16.67
N THR A 22 0.57 0.72 -16.53
CA THR A 22 1.01 -0.06 -15.36
C THR A 22 0.91 0.75 -14.08
N PHE A 23 1.26 2.04 -14.14
CA PHE A 23 1.18 2.91 -12.97
C PHE A 23 -0.26 3.23 -12.56
N ILE A 24 -1.14 3.52 -13.52
CA ILE A 24 -2.57 3.71 -13.27
C ILE A 24 -3.17 2.44 -12.68
N LEU A 25 -2.82 1.27 -13.23
CA LEU A 25 -3.27 -0.02 -12.69
C LEU A 25 -2.79 -0.21 -11.24
N THR A 26 -1.58 0.23 -10.93
CA THR A 26 -1.07 0.19 -9.56
C THR A 26 -1.92 1.05 -8.62
N ILE A 27 -2.28 2.28 -9.02
CA ILE A 27 -3.13 3.17 -8.22
C ILE A 27 -4.53 2.55 -8.03
N LEU A 28 -5.11 1.97 -9.07
CA LEU A 28 -6.39 1.25 -8.98
C LEU A 28 -6.33 0.09 -7.96
N VAL A 29 -5.25 -0.71 -8.00
CA VAL A 29 -5.04 -1.81 -7.05
C VAL A 29 -4.84 -1.29 -5.63
N VAL A 30 -4.15 -0.16 -5.44
CA VAL A 30 -4.02 0.49 -4.12
C VAL A 30 -5.38 0.89 -3.56
N GLY A 31 -6.23 1.55 -4.36
CA GLY A 31 -7.59 1.92 -3.94
C GLY A 31 -8.46 0.71 -3.62
N LEU A 32 -8.45 -0.31 -4.49
CA LEU A 32 -9.16 -1.57 -4.27
C LEU A 32 -8.73 -2.24 -2.95
N SER A 33 -7.43 -2.42 -2.77
CA SER A 33 -6.89 -3.11 -1.60
C SER A 33 -7.07 -2.31 -0.31
N GLY A 34 -7.01 -0.99 -0.37
CA GLY A 34 -7.27 -0.10 0.76
C GLY A 34 -8.70 -0.27 1.30
N LEU A 35 -9.71 -0.21 0.41
CA LEU A 35 -11.10 -0.41 0.81
C LEU A 35 -11.33 -1.82 1.36
N VAL A 36 -10.85 -2.84 0.66
CA VAL A 36 -11.04 -4.24 1.11
C VAL A 36 -10.41 -4.42 2.50
N ALA A 37 -9.22 -3.91 2.73
CA ALA A 37 -8.55 -3.98 4.02
C ALA A 37 -9.33 -3.25 5.11
N GLN A 38 -9.82 -2.03 4.83
CA GLN A 38 -10.62 -1.22 5.76
C GLN A 38 -11.88 -1.95 6.19
N VAL A 39 -12.68 -2.45 5.24
CA VAL A 39 -13.95 -3.13 5.53
C VAL A 39 -13.69 -4.46 6.24
N LEU A 40 -12.67 -5.20 5.85
CA LEU A 40 -12.31 -6.47 6.44
C LEU A 40 -11.89 -6.30 7.91
N LEU A 41 -11.03 -5.34 8.22
CA LEU A 41 -10.62 -5.02 9.59
C LEU A 41 -11.78 -4.49 10.43
N LEU A 42 -12.64 -3.63 9.84
CA LEU A 42 -13.84 -3.15 10.50
C LEU A 42 -14.72 -4.33 10.94
N ARG A 43 -14.97 -5.28 10.04
CA ARG A 43 -15.76 -6.48 10.31
C ARG A 43 -15.15 -7.33 11.43
N GLU A 44 -13.85 -7.63 11.37
CA GLU A 44 -13.16 -8.45 12.37
C GLU A 44 -13.15 -7.77 13.75
N LEU A 45 -12.91 -6.45 13.80
CA LEU A 45 -12.93 -5.68 15.05
C LEU A 45 -14.34 -5.57 15.64
N LEU A 46 -15.38 -5.41 14.79
CA LEU A 46 -16.77 -5.41 15.28
C LEU A 46 -17.14 -6.74 15.93
N VAL A 47 -16.76 -7.85 15.31
CA VAL A 47 -16.98 -9.18 15.89
C VAL A 47 -16.19 -9.34 17.20
N SER A 48 -14.93 -8.90 17.22
CA SER A 48 -14.06 -9.03 18.38
C SER A 48 -14.54 -8.21 19.58
N PHE A 49 -15.09 -7.00 19.36
CA PHE A 49 -15.50 -6.11 20.45
C PHE A 49 -16.97 -6.25 20.86
N TYR A 50 -17.78 -7.10 20.18
CA TYR A 50 -19.23 -7.06 20.25
C TYR A 50 -19.76 -5.64 20.02
N GLY A 51 -19.19 -4.99 18.95
CA GLY A 51 -19.34 -3.57 18.72
C GLY A 51 -20.73 -3.15 18.26
N ASN A 52 -21.01 -1.89 18.50
CA ASN A 52 -22.19 -1.17 18.06
C ASN A 52 -21.79 -0.04 17.07
N GLU A 53 -22.74 0.83 16.74
CA GLU A 53 -22.51 1.97 15.84
C GLU A 53 -21.39 2.89 16.29
N LEU A 54 -21.25 3.11 17.61
CA LEU A 54 -20.17 3.92 18.18
C LEU A 54 -18.80 3.28 17.94
N THR A 55 -18.71 1.96 18.04
CA THR A 55 -17.50 1.20 17.72
C THR A 55 -17.10 1.37 16.25
N ILE A 56 -18.08 1.35 15.33
CA ILE A 56 -17.83 1.63 13.89
C ILE A 56 -17.21 3.01 13.73
N GLY A 57 -17.80 4.03 14.37
CA GLY A 57 -17.31 5.40 14.31
C GLY A 57 -15.86 5.54 14.80
N ILE A 58 -15.51 4.90 15.92
CA ILE A 58 -14.15 4.90 16.49
C ILE A 58 -13.15 4.25 15.54
N ILE A 59 -13.48 3.07 14.99
CA ILE A 59 -12.61 2.34 14.07
C ILE A 59 -12.35 3.15 12.79
N LEU A 60 -13.40 3.72 12.20
CA LEU A 60 -13.28 4.56 11.01
C LEU A 60 -12.50 5.85 11.27
N ALA A 61 -12.73 6.50 12.43
CA ALA A 61 -11.98 7.68 12.82
C ALA A 61 -10.47 7.37 12.96
N ASN A 62 -10.13 6.25 13.60
CA ASN A 62 -8.75 5.79 13.71
C ASN A 62 -8.13 5.51 12.33
N TRP A 63 -8.88 4.86 11.41
CA TRP A 63 -8.41 4.62 10.06
C TRP A 63 -8.04 5.93 9.35
N VAL A 64 -8.98 6.88 9.27
CA VAL A 64 -8.79 8.16 8.58
C VAL A 64 -7.66 8.98 9.20
N LEU A 65 -7.57 9.02 10.54
CA LEU A 65 -6.51 9.72 11.25
C LEU A 65 -5.12 9.15 10.91
N LEU A 66 -4.97 7.84 10.95
CA LEU A 66 -3.70 7.17 10.67
C LEU A 66 -3.31 7.27 9.20
N GLU A 67 -4.28 7.20 8.30
CA GLU A 67 -4.07 7.42 6.86
C GLU A 67 -3.60 8.86 6.58
N ALA A 68 -4.24 9.86 7.17
CA ALA A 68 -3.83 11.25 7.07
C ALA A 68 -2.41 11.47 7.62
N LEU A 69 -2.04 10.81 8.71
CA LEU A 69 -0.67 10.83 9.24
C LEU A 69 0.33 10.21 8.26
N GLY A 70 -0.02 9.10 7.60
CA GLY A 70 0.78 8.47 6.56
C GLY A 70 1.04 9.41 5.38
N VAL A 71 -0.01 10.05 4.86
CA VAL A 71 0.08 11.05 3.78
C VAL A 71 1.00 12.19 4.17
N PHE A 72 0.78 12.77 5.35
CA PHE A 72 1.49 13.96 5.82
C PHE A 72 2.97 13.69 6.10
N LEU A 73 3.29 12.64 6.84
CA LEU A 73 4.67 12.35 7.24
C LEU A 73 5.52 11.93 6.05
N ILE A 74 5.02 11.01 5.22
CA ILE A 74 5.77 10.57 4.03
C ILE A 74 5.87 11.69 3.00
N GLY A 75 4.81 12.48 2.80
CA GLY A 75 4.86 13.67 1.96
C GLY A 75 5.98 14.63 2.38
N ARG A 76 6.08 14.95 3.68
CA ARG A 76 7.14 15.79 4.23
C ARG A 76 8.55 15.20 4.08
N ILE A 77 8.70 13.91 4.32
CA ILE A 77 9.99 13.23 4.19
C ILE A 77 10.48 13.31 2.74
N ILE A 78 9.62 13.02 1.77
CA ILE A 78 9.96 13.09 0.34
C ILE A 78 10.34 14.53 -0.06
N ASP A 79 9.62 15.54 0.41
CA ASP A 79 9.92 16.94 0.11
C ASP A 79 11.26 17.40 0.72
N ARG A 80 11.58 16.96 1.94
CA ARG A 80 12.87 17.23 2.58
C ARG A 80 14.03 16.60 1.81
N ILE A 81 13.90 15.36 1.37
CA ILE A 81 14.93 14.68 0.57
C ILE A 81 15.14 15.42 -0.75
N LYS A 82 14.07 15.83 -1.43
CA LYS A 82 14.12 16.61 -2.68
C LYS A 82 14.84 17.95 -2.48
N ASN A 83 14.54 18.67 -1.41
CA ASN A 83 15.14 19.96 -1.12
C ASN A 83 16.63 19.85 -0.75
N LYS A 84 17.04 18.77 -0.07
CA LYS A 84 18.45 18.53 0.28
C LYS A 84 19.33 18.24 -0.95
N ILE A 85 18.73 17.67 -2.01
CA ILE A 85 19.42 17.35 -3.28
C ILE A 85 19.48 18.58 -4.21
N ASN A 86 18.62 19.58 -4.02
CA ASN A 86 18.41 20.71 -4.93
C ASN A 86 19.33 21.97 -4.81
N PRO A 87 20.15 22.21 -3.76
CA PRO A 87 20.92 23.44 -3.70
C PRO A 87 21.99 23.57 -4.82
N VAL A 88 22.40 22.45 -5.42
CA VAL A 88 23.39 22.41 -6.52
C VAL A 88 22.74 22.52 -7.91
N ARG A 89 21.42 22.33 -8.02
CA ARG A 89 20.68 22.14 -9.29
C ARG A 89 20.41 23.41 -10.08
N ASN A 90 20.45 24.58 -9.47
CA ASN A 90 20.10 25.84 -10.14
C ASN A 90 21.16 26.37 -11.13
N ARG A 91 22.26 25.63 -11.36
CA ARG A 91 23.38 26.10 -12.20
C ARG A 91 23.63 25.32 -13.50
N LEU A 92 22.92 24.18 -13.77
CA LEU A 92 23.20 23.37 -14.96
C LEU A 92 21.93 22.75 -15.59
N PRO A 93 21.58 23.10 -16.84
CA PRO A 93 20.36 22.59 -17.52
C PRO A 93 20.41 21.08 -17.90
N LYS A 94 21.58 20.46 -18.07
CA LYS A 94 21.73 19.03 -18.37
C LYS A 94 21.55 18.08 -17.17
N ALA A 95 21.70 18.58 -15.95
CA ALA A 95 21.54 17.78 -14.70
C ALA A 95 20.08 17.41 -14.41
N THR A 96 19.11 18.05 -15.06
CA THR A 96 17.67 17.88 -14.81
C THR A 96 17.16 16.51 -15.23
N VAL A 97 17.64 15.95 -16.34
CA VAL A 97 17.16 14.67 -16.88
C VAL A 97 17.69 13.48 -16.06
N LEU A 98 18.98 13.51 -15.72
CA LEU A 98 19.61 12.45 -14.91
C LEU A 98 19.11 12.42 -13.48
N SER A 99 18.82 13.58 -12.88
CA SER A 99 18.24 13.74 -11.56
C SER A 99 16.80 13.20 -11.48
N ASN A 100 16.00 13.38 -12.55
CA ASN A 100 14.62 12.85 -12.58
C ASN A 100 14.58 11.34 -12.62
N ASN A 101 15.45 10.68 -13.39
CA ASN A 101 15.46 9.21 -13.50
C ASN A 101 15.85 8.54 -12.18
N GLY A 102 16.82 9.07 -11.46
CA GLY A 102 17.18 8.59 -10.11
C GLY A 102 16.05 8.78 -9.09
N SER A 103 15.36 9.91 -9.17
CA SER A 103 14.23 10.22 -8.28
C SER A 103 13.02 9.31 -8.55
N ILE A 104 12.69 9.05 -9.82
CA ILE A 104 11.60 8.13 -10.21
C ILE A 104 11.92 6.70 -9.75
N SER A 105 13.12 6.20 -10.04
CA SER A 105 13.51 4.84 -9.63
C SER A 105 13.47 4.65 -8.10
N ASN A 106 13.90 5.65 -7.32
CA ASN A 106 13.81 5.59 -5.87
C ASN A 106 12.37 5.66 -5.37
N GLY A 107 11.52 6.50 -5.98
CA GLY A 107 10.10 6.59 -5.66
C GLY A 107 9.35 5.27 -5.93
N VAL A 108 9.61 4.64 -7.09
CA VAL A 108 9.03 3.32 -7.43
C VAL A 108 9.48 2.24 -6.44
N ASN A 109 10.75 2.25 -6.00
CA ASN A 109 11.20 1.30 -4.98
C ASN A 109 10.47 1.50 -3.65
N VAL A 110 10.28 2.75 -3.21
CA VAL A 110 9.52 3.03 -1.99
C VAL A 110 8.08 2.52 -2.13
N LEU A 111 7.45 2.73 -3.28
CA LEU A 111 6.10 2.25 -3.57
C LEU A 111 6.02 0.72 -3.48
N ILE A 112 6.98 -0.02 -4.06
CA ILE A 112 7.05 -1.48 -3.99
C ILE A 112 7.27 -1.95 -2.54
N TRP A 113 8.15 -1.30 -1.77
CA TRP A 113 8.35 -1.64 -0.36
C TRP A 113 7.09 -1.42 0.48
N LEU A 114 6.36 -0.33 0.23
CA LEU A 114 5.09 -0.07 0.91
C LEU A 114 4.03 -1.13 0.54
N GLN A 115 3.96 -1.55 -0.73
CA GLN A 115 3.05 -2.65 -1.14
C GLN A 115 3.43 -3.99 -0.50
N LEU A 116 4.73 -4.28 -0.36
CA LEU A 116 5.21 -5.45 0.38
C LEU A 116 4.77 -5.40 1.84
N ILE A 117 5.02 -4.28 2.52
CA ILE A 117 4.62 -4.08 3.92
C ILE A 117 3.10 -4.25 4.06
N PHE A 118 2.31 -3.60 3.19
CA PHE A 118 0.85 -3.71 3.19
C PHE A 118 0.39 -5.16 3.04
N SER A 119 0.99 -5.91 2.10
CA SER A 119 0.64 -7.31 1.83
C SER A 119 0.88 -8.23 3.01
N PHE A 120 1.93 -8.01 3.80
CA PHE A 120 2.20 -8.80 5.00
C PHE A 120 1.40 -8.34 6.22
N MET A 121 1.21 -7.02 6.36
CA MET A 121 0.49 -6.47 7.50
C MET A 121 -1.00 -6.81 7.49
N LEU A 122 -1.62 -7.01 6.31
CA LEU A 122 -3.06 -7.32 6.23
C LEU A 122 -3.43 -8.64 6.94
N PRO A 123 -2.85 -9.80 6.61
CA PRO A 123 -3.16 -11.03 7.33
C PRO A 123 -2.72 -11.00 8.80
N ILE A 124 -1.61 -10.31 9.13
CA ILE A 124 -1.16 -10.13 10.51
C ILE A 124 -2.18 -9.31 11.32
N SER A 125 -2.72 -8.23 10.76
CA SER A 125 -3.74 -7.41 11.43
C SER A 125 -5.02 -8.20 11.71
N ILE A 126 -5.45 -9.08 10.78
CA ILE A 126 -6.60 -9.96 11.01
C ILE A 126 -6.32 -10.96 12.14
N TYR A 127 -5.13 -11.54 12.17
CA TYR A 127 -4.72 -12.42 13.25
C TYR A 127 -4.74 -11.68 14.60
N LEU A 128 -4.22 -10.46 14.66
CA LEU A 128 -4.25 -9.63 15.85
C LEU A 128 -5.69 -9.29 16.26
N CYS A 129 -6.60 -8.98 15.34
CA CYS A 129 -8.01 -8.75 15.66
C CYS A 129 -8.64 -9.93 16.40
N ARG A 130 -8.32 -11.16 15.99
CA ARG A 130 -8.90 -12.38 16.60
C ARG A 130 -8.27 -12.76 17.93
N THR A 131 -6.98 -12.49 18.12
CA THR A 131 -6.25 -12.84 19.35
C THR A 131 -6.27 -11.75 20.40
N PHE A 132 -6.69 -10.54 20.05
CA PHE A 132 -6.56 -9.35 20.86
C PHE A 132 -7.30 -9.44 22.20
N LYS A 133 -8.55 -9.94 22.22
CA LYS A 133 -9.32 -10.16 23.46
C LYS A 133 -8.61 -11.08 24.45
N TYR A 134 -8.01 -12.13 23.91
CA TYR A 134 -7.24 -13.07 24.72
C TYR A 134 -6.02 -12.38 25.36
N ILE A 135 -5.31 -11.55 24.58
CA ILE A 135 -4.14 -10.79 25.05
C ILE A 135 -4.52 -9.81 26.17
N LEU A 136 -5.71 -9.19 26.08
CA LEU A 136 -6.20 -8.25 27.11
C LEU A 136 -6.85 -8.92 28.32
N GLY A 137 -7.01 -10.25 28.31
CA GLY A 137 -7.70 -10.97 29.38
C GLY A 137 -9.18 -10.61 29.53
N ILE A 138 -9.83 -10.13 28.44
CA ILE A 138 -11.27 -9.81 28.44
C ILE A 138 -12.05 -11.13 28.32
N PRO A 139 -12.97 -11.43 29.29
CA PRO A 139 -13.78 -12.63 29.26
C PRO A 139 -14.66 -12.72 28.00
N TYR A 140 -14.94 -13.95 27.56
CA TYR A 140 -15.88 -14.16 26.46
C TYR A 140 -17.29 -13.68 26.87
N GLY A 141 -17.92 -12.90 25.97
CA GLY A 141 -19.26 -12.34 26.21
C GLY A 141 -19.26 -10.94 26.78
N GLU A 142 -18.15 -10.42 27.30
CA GLU A 142 -18.06 -9.03 27.73
C GLU A 142 -17.72 -8.08 26.58
N ALA A 143 -18.41 -6.93 26.55
CA ALA A 143 -18.09 -5.84 25.62
C ALA A 143 -16.86 -5.08 26.14
N ALA A 144 -15.94 -4.74 25.23
CA ALA A 144 -14.79 -3.92 25.57
C ALA A 144 -15.23 -2.47 25.87
N GLY A 145 -14.60 -1.81 26.86
CA GLY A 145 -14.83 -0.39 27.13
C GLY A 145 -14.39 0.50 25.97
N LEU A 146 -15.00 1.66 25.80
CA LEU A 146 -14.74 2.57 24.67
C LEU A 146 -13.26 2.96 24.53
N PHE A 147 -12.58 3.23 25.64
CA PHE A 147 -11.16 3.54 25.63
C PHE A 147 -10.30 2.37 25.15
N THR A 148 -10.66 1.16 25.56
CA THR A 148 -10.00 -0.08 25.11
C THR A 148 -10.21 -0.28 23.61
N ILE A 149 -11.44 -0.06 23.11
CA ILE A 149 -11.76 -0.12 21.68
C ILE A 149 -10.92 0.89 20.89
N PHE A 150 -10.84 2.15 21.39
CA PHE A 150 -10.06 3.20 20.73
C PHE A 150 -8.58 2.83 20.63
N LEU A 151 -7.94 2.48 21.75
CA LEU A 151 -6.50 2.18 21.75
C LEU A 151 -6.18 0.92 20.95
N SER A 152 -6.96 -0.13 21.13
CA SER A 152 -6.70 -1.40 20.44
C SER A 152 -6.89 -1.30 18.92
N SER A 153 -7.99 -0.70 18.49
CA SER A 153 -8.21 -0.48 17.05
C SER A 153 -7.14 0.45 16.47
N PHE A 154 -6.70 1.47 17.22
CA PHE A 154 -5.61 2.35 16.80
C PHE A 154 -4.32 1.57 16.49
N PHE A 155 -3.85 0.74 17.42
CA PHE A 155 -2.61 -0.01 17.23
C PHE A 155 -2.71 -1.12 16.18
N ILE A 156 -3.86 -1.81 16.09
CA ILE A 156 -4.08 -2.87 15.10
C ILE A 156 -4.14 -2.31 13.68
N ILE A 157 -4.81 -1.17 13.49
CA ILE A 157 -5.00 -0.54 12.18
C ILE A 157 -3.77 0.26 11.74
N LEU A 158 -2.96 0.77 12.70
CA LEU A 158 -1.85 1.68 12.47
C LEU A 158 -0.93 1.26 11.30
N PRO A 159 -0.36 0.04 11.26
CA PRO A 159 0.59 -0.31 10.21
C PRO A 159 -0.05 -0.29 8.83
N LEU A 160 -1.31 -0.69 8.73
CA LEU A 160 -2.00 -0.82 7.46
C LEU A 160 -2.49 0.52 6.93
N SER A 161 -3.21 1.29 7.75
CA SER A 161 -3.76 2.58 7.35
C SER A 161 -2.65 3.60 7.08
N PHE A 162 -1.61 3.64 7.93
CA PHE A 162 -0.44 4.48 7.69
C PHE A 162 0.27 4.13 6.38
N CYS A 163 0.41 2.83 6.08
CA CYS A 163 1.00 2.35 4.83
C CYS A 163 0.15 2.77 3.62
N HIS A 164 -1.18 2.66 3.72
CA HIS A 164 -2.11 3.07 2.65
C HIS A 164 -2.00 4.57 2.34
N GLY A 165 -2.05 5.43 3.36
CA GLY A 165 -1.84 6.88 3.18
C GLY A 165 -0.45 7.22 2.59
N SER A 166 0.56 6.45 2.98
CA SER A 166 1.92 6.58 2.42
C SER A 166 1.96 6.22 0.93
N LEU A 167 1.26 5.17 0.51
CA LEU A 167 1.13 4.77 -0.89
C LEU A 167 0.50 5.87 -1.73
N PHE A 168 -0.58 6.50 -1.24
CA PHE A 168 -1.19 7.65 -1.90
C PHE A 168 -0.21 8.81 -2.09
N SER A 169 0.52 9.19 -1.04
CA SER A 169 1.50 10.28 -1.09
C SER A 169 2.62 10.02 -2.09
N VAL A 170 3.19 8.80 -2.09
CA VAL A 170 4.26 8.40 -3.02
C VAL A 170 3.74 8.38 -4.45
N SER A 171 2.55 7.82 -4.69
CA SER A 171 1.90 7.77 -6.01
C SER A 171 1.67 9.16 -6.57
N THR A 172 1.15 10.09 -5.76
CA THR A 172 0.94 11.48 -6.16
C THR A 172 2.25 12.18 -6.54
N LYS A 173 3.32 11.98 -5.75
CA LYS A 173 4.63 12.56 -6.08
C LYS A 173 5.23 11.97 -7.35
N LEU A 174 5.12 10.67 -7.57
CA LEU A 174 5.57 10.03 -8.81
C LEU A 174 4.79 10.55 -10.01
N TYR A 175 3.47 10.65 -9.91
CA TYR A 175 2.60 11.20 -10.95
C TYR A 175 2.98 12.66 -11.29
N SER A 176 3.26 13.49 -10.28
CA SER A 176 3.64 14.89 -10.46
C SER A 176 5.00 15.07 -11.16
N ILE A 177 5.94 14.14 -10.98
CA ILE A 177 7.22 14.16 -11.71
C ILE A 177 6.98 13.94 -13.22
N TYR A 178 6.00 13.14 -13.56
CA TYR A 178 5.62 12.83 -14.93
C TYR A 178 4.95 14.00 -15.63
N PHE A 179 3.92 14.58 -15.01
CA PHE A 179 3.09 15.63 -15.62
C PHE A 179 3.54 17.06 -15.31
N LYS A 180 4.57 17.23 -14.46
CA LYS A 180 5.15 18.51 -14.05
C LYS A 180 4.14 19.47 -13.39
N ASP A 181 2.98 18.99 -13.00
CA ASP A 181 1.95 19.75 -12.29
C ASP A 181 1.47 18.95 -11.07
N LEU A 182 1.73 19.47 -9.87
CA LEU A 182 1.39 18.80 -8.62
C LEU A 182 -0.12 18.83 -8.36
N ASN A 183 -0.77 19.97 -8.60
CA ASN A 183 -2.20 20.14 -8.26
C ASN A 183 -3.09 19.24 -9.11
N SER A 184 -2.87 19.20 -10.43
CA SER A 184 -3.57 18.29 -11.33
C SER A 184 -3.26 16.81 -11.01
N SER A 185 -2.05 16.51 -10.54
CA SER A 185 -1.64 15.15 -10.19
C SER A 185 -2.36 14.61 -8.97
N ILE A 186 -2.59 15.42 -7.94
CA ILE A 186 -3.35 15.03 -6.74
C ILE A 186 -4.77 14.59 -7.14
N GLY A 187 -5.47 15.43 -7.91
CA GLY A 187 -6.84 15.13 -8.35
C GLY A 187 -6.93 13.87 -9.20
N LYS A 188 -5.98 13.67 -10.13
CA LYS A 188 -5.97 12.48 -11.01
C LYS A 188 -5.66 11.20 -10.25
N VAL A 189 -4.69 11.20 -9.35
CA VAL A 189 -4.37 10.03 -8.52
C VAL A 189 -5.56 9.69 -7.62
N TYR A 190 -6.17 10.68 -6.99
CA TYR A 190 -7.36 10.49 -6.18
C TYR A 190 -8.52 9.91 -7.00
N ALA A 191 -8.76 10.41 -8.23
CA ALA A 191 -9.80 9.87 -9.10
C ALA A 191 -9.56 8.40 -9.46
N TRP A 192 -8.33 8.02 -9.84
CA TRP A 192 -8.01 6.63 -10.14
C TRP A 192 -8.10 5.72 -8.91
N GLU A 193 -7.66 6.18 -7.75
CA GLU A 193 -7.80 5.46 -6.49
C GLU A 193 -9.27 5.25 -6.12
N THR A 194 -10.11 6.29 -6.25
CA THR A 194 -11.55 6.21 -5.99
C THR A 194 -12.24 5.22 -6.94
N ILE A 195 -11.84 5.16 -8.20
CA ILE A 195 -12.34 4.14 -9.14
C ILE A 195 -11.94 2.74 -8.64
N GLY A 196 -10.69 2.56 -8.22
CA GLY A 196 -10.22 1.30 -7.61
C GLY A 196 -11.02 0.92 -6.37
N THR A 197 -11.30 1.88 -5.50
CA THR A 197 -12.14 1.73 -4.29
C THR A 197 -13.56 1.28 -4.65
N LEU A 198 -14.19 1.89 -5.65
CA LEU A 198 -15.52 1.51 -6.13
C LEU A 198 -15.56 0.05 -6.59
N PHE A 199 -14.63 -0.35 -7.45
CA PHE A 199 -14.52 -1.74 -7.89
C PHE A 199 -14.20 -2.69 -6.73
N GLY A 200 -13.35 -2.28 -5.80
CA GLY A 200 -13.02 -3.02 -4.59
C GLY A 200 -14.26 -3.31 -3.74
N GLY A 201 -15.13 -2.33 -3.56
CA GLY A 201 -16.39 -2.47 -2.82
C GLY A 201 -17.33 -3.48 -3.48
N ILE A 202 -17.50 -3.40 -4.80
CA ILE A 202 -18.35 -4.33 -5.57
C ILE A 202 -17.78 -5.75 -5.48
N ILE A 203 -16.49 -5.93 -5.76
CA ILE A 203 -15.83 -7.24 -5.73
C ILE A 203 -15.89 -7.83 -4.32
N LEU A 204 -15.61 -7.03 -3.29
CA LEU A 204 -15.66 -7.49 -1.91
C LEU A 204 -17.06 -8.01 -1.55
N THR A 205 -18.09 -7.21 -1.82
CA THR A 205 -19.45 -7.50 -1.36
C THR A 205 -20.07 -8.67 -2.11
N TYR A 206 -19.92 -8.75 -3.42
CA TYR A 206 -20.62 -9.74 -4.24
C TYR A 206 -19.79 -10.98 -4.56
N LEU A 207 -18.45 -10.90 -4.54
CA LEU A 207 -17.59 -12.01 -4.93
C LEU A 207 -16.77 -12.56 -3.75
N LEU A 208 -16.22 -11.73 -2.88
CA LEU A 208 -15.31 -12.22 -1.85
C LEU A 208 -16.04 -12.65 -0.58
N LEU A 209 -16.87 -11.78 -0.02
CA LEU A 209 -17.56 -12.05 1.26
C LEU A 209 -18.50 -13.27 1.25
N PRO A 210 -19.22 -13.60 0.16
CA PRO A 210 -20.09 -14.79 0.13
C PRO A 210 -19.34 -16.12 0.09
N TYR A 211 -18.11 -16.14 -0.44
CA TYR A 211 -17.39 -17.38 -0.75
C TYR A 211 -16.11 -17.58 0.03
N LEU A 212 -15.52 -16.52 0.59
CA LEU A 212 -14.21 -16.56 1.21
C LEU A 212 -14.24 -16.08 2.65
N ASP A 213 -13.42 -16.71 3.48
CA ASP A 213 -13.13 -16.24 4.83
C ASP A 213 -12.23 -15.00 4.82
N SER A 214 -12.21 -14.27 5.94
CA SER A 214 -11.40 -13.05 6.07
C SER A 214 -9.90 -13.27 5.80
N PHE A 215 -9.34 -14.40 6.20
CA PHE A 215 -7.95 -14.76 5.89
C PHE A 215 -7.72 -15.03 4.40
N GLU A 216 -8.64 -15.74 3.77
CA GLU A 216 -8.57 -16.04 2.33
C GLU A 216 -8.66 -14.76 1.50
N ILE A 217 -9.55 -13.83 1.91
CA ILE A 217 -9.64 -12.50 1.30
C ILE A 217 -8.33 -11.74 1.50
N ALA A 218 -7.77 -11.74 2.71
CA ALA A 218 -6.51 -11.06 3.00
C ALA A 218 -5.35 -11.59 2.16
N PHE A 219 -5.22 -12.90 2.04
CA PHE A 219 -4.20 -13.52 1.20
C PHE A 219 -4.40 -13.21 -0.29
N SER A 220 -5.66 -13.20 -0.77
CA SER A 220 -5.98 -12.84 -2.16
C SER A 220 -5.57 -11.41 -2.49
N ILE A 221 -5.90 -10.45 -1.61
CA ILE A 221 -5.51 -9.05 -1.76
C ILE A 221 -3.98 -8.88 -1.66
N SER A 222 -3.34 -9.57 -0.74
CA SER A 222 -1.87 -9.58 -0.62
C SER A 222 -1.22 -10.08 -1.90
N PHE A 223 -1.74 -11.15 -2.48
CA PHE A 223 -1.26 -11.69 -3.75
C PHE A 223 -1.41 -10.69 -4.90
N ILE A 224 -2.56 -10.01 -5.02
CA ILE A 224 -2.79 -8.98 -6.04
C ILE A 224 -1.79 -7.83 -5.91
N ASN A 225 -1.53 -7.33 -4.68
CA ASN A 225 -0.54 -6.28 -4.43
C ASN A 225 0.89 -6.73 -4.80
N LEU A 226 1.26 -7.96 -4.51
CA LEU A 226 2.57 -8.51 -4.89
C LEU A 226 2.69 -8.72 -6.40
N ALA A 227 1.62 -9.17 -7.06
CA ALA A 227 1.60 -9.35 -8.51
C ALA A 227 1.80 -8.01 -9.24
N ILE A 228 1.10 -6.94 -8.81
CA ILE A 228 1.30 -5.62 -9.42
C ILE A 228 2.69 -5.06 -9.14
N SER A 229 3.27 -5.36 -7.97
CA SER A 229 4.66 -5.00 -7.66
C SER A 229 5.66 -5.67 -8.60
N LEU A 230 5.43 -6.93 -9.00
CA LEU A 230 6.24 -7.61 -10.02
C LEU A 230 6.10 -6.97 -11.41
N VAL A 231 4.88 -6.55 -11.78
CA VAL A 231 4.66 -5.87 -13.05
C VAL A 231 5.41 -4.53 -13.09
N LEU A 232 5.38 -3.76 -11.98
CA LEU A 232 6.17 -2.54 -11.84
C LEU A 232 7.68 -2.77 -11.98
N LEU A 233 8.18 -3.89 -11.48
CA LEU A 233 9.61 -4.25 -11.57
C LEU A 233 10.08 -4.61 -12.99
N LYS A 234 9.17 -4.88 -13.94
CA LYS A 234 9.54 -5.05 -15.36
C LYS A 234 10.07 -3.75 -15.95
N ASP A 235 9.48 -2.62 -15.56
CA ASP A 235 9.88 -1.30 -16.05
C ASP A 235 11.13 -0.76 -15.32
N PHE A 236 11.37 -1.23 -14.08
CA PHE A 236 12.50 -0.82 -13.24
C PHE A 236 13.25 -2.02 -12.66
N PRO A 237 14.04 -2.74 -13.46
CA PRO A 237 14.64 -3.99 -13.03
C PRO A 237 15.71 -3.77 -11.96
N LYS A 238 15.35 -4.01 -10.70
CA LYS A 238 16.30 -4.21 -9.59
C LYS A 238 16.27 -5.68 -9.19
N ALA A 239 17.29 -6.42 -9.61
CA ALA A 239 17.36 -7.86 -9.43
C ALA A 239 17.06 -8.31 -7.99
N LYS A 240 17.69 -7.68 -6.98
CA LYS A 240 17.46 -8.00 -5.55
C LYS A 240 15.99 -7.86 -5.14
N LEU A 241 15.33 -6.76 -5.51
CA LEU A 241 13.95 -6.50 -5.15
C LEU A 241 12.98 -7.47 -5.84
N LYS A 242 13.27 -7.87 -7.08
CA LYS A 242 12.50 -8.89 -7.81
C LYS A 242 12.49 -10.23 -7.07
N TYR A 243 13.64 -10.69 -6.56
CA TYR A 243 13.72 -11.93 -5.79
C TYR A 243 12.98 -11.84 -4.46
N ILE A 244 13.02 -10.68 -3.78
CA ILE A 244 12.25 -10.46 -2.55
C ILE A 244 10.75 -10.57 -2.82
N VAL A 245 10.24 -9.91 -3.87
CA VAL A 245 8.82 -9.99 -4.24
C VAL A 245 8.41 -11.41 -4.62
N LEU A 246 9.23 -12.13 -5.39
CA LEU A 246 8.96 -13.53 -5.74
C LEU A 246 8.94 -14.44 -4.50
N ALA A 247 9.91 -14.29 -3.60
CA ALA A 247 9.93 -15.05 -2.34
C ALA A 247 8.70 -14.73 -1.47
N SER A 248 8.25 -13.47 -1.45
CA SER A 248 7.05 -13.04 -0.73
C SER A 248 5.78 -13.67 -1.31
N ILE A 249 5.67 -13.78 -2.63
CA ILE A 249 4.55 -14.47 -3.29
C ILE A 249 4.53 -15.95 -2.89
N ILE A 250 5.67 -16.63 -2.96
CA ILE A 250 5.79 -18.04 -2.58
C ILE A 250 5.39 -18.23 -1.12
N LEU A 251 5.85 -17.35 -0.22
CA LEU A 251 5.51 -17.43 1.20
C LEU A 251 4.01 -17.23 1.45
N ILE A 252 3.40 -16.23 0.83
CA ILE A 252 1.96 -15.95 0.99
C ILE A 252 1.12 -17.10 0.42
N THR A 253 1.48 -17.65 -0.74
CA THR A 253 0.77 -18.82 -1.29
C THR A 253 0.92 -20.05 -0.40
N TYR A 254 2.12 -20.29 0.16
CA TYR A 254 2.34 -21.39 1.10
C TYR A 254 1.48 -21.24 2.37
N LEU A 255 1.45 -20.04 2.97
CA LEU A 255 0.64 -19.77 4.16
C LEU A 255 -0.87 -19.91 3.89
N SER A 256 -1.35 -19.48 2.72
CA SER A 256 -2.74 -19.65 2.31
C SER A 256 -3.11 -21.13 2.17
N LEU A 257 -2.26 -21.93 1.53
CA LEU A 257 -2.49 -23.36 1.36
C LEU A 257 -2.44 -24.14 2.68
N SER A 258 -1.48 -23.81 3.57
CA SER A 258 -1.37 -24.46 4.87
C SER A 258 -2.56 -24.17 5.78
N GLY A 259 -3.11 -22.95 5.72
CA GLY A 259 -4.33 -22.55 6.44
C GLY A 259 -5.55 -23.35 5.97
N ASN A 260 -5.68 -23.62 4.67
CA ASN A 260 -6.77 -24.42 4.11
C ASN A 260 -6.65 -25.91 4.47
N LEU A 261 -5.43 -26.47 4.50
CA LEU A 261 -5.20 -27.85 4.93
C LEU A 261 -5.62 -28.08 6.39
N SER A 262 -5.38 -27.12 7.27
CA SER A 262 -5.81 -27.21 8.68
C SER A 262 -7.32 -27.12 8.88
N LYS A 263 -8.07 -26.52 7.94
CA LYS A 263 -9.56 -26.52 7.96
C LYS A 263 -10.16 -27.86 7.51
N VAL A 264 -9.51 -28.55 6.59
CA VAL A 264 -9.97 -29.86 6.08
C VAL A 264 -9.77 -30.97 7.13
N GLN A 265 -8.85 -30.80 8.08
CA GLN A 265 -8.57 -31.76 9.15
C GLN A 265 -9.43 -31.57 10.41
N ARG A 266 -10.28 -30.55 10.48
CA ARG A 266 -11.26 -30.31 11.55
C ARG A 266 -12.67 -30.64 11.08
#